data_adae6d7f6b771c38680e5747aba7b771
#
_entry.id   adae6d7f6b771c38680e5747aba7b771
#
_cell.length_a   1.000
_cell.length_b   1.000
_cell.length_c   1.000
_cell.angle_alpha   90.00
_cell.angle_beta   90.00
_cell.angle_gamma   90.00
#
_symmetry.space_group_name_H-M   'P 1'
#
loop_
_entity.id
_entity.type
_entity.pdbx_description
1 polymer ?
#
loop_
_entity_poly.entity_id
_entity_poly.type
_entity_poly.pdbx_seq_one_letter_code
_entity_poly.pdbx_strand_id
1 'polypeptide(L)' 'MVETSESNKTIDVRGLYCPSPALQTTVELSKMQVGEILTVLADDPSAEDDITELCHKRGHELLELKKNGSDLQFIIKKIK' A
#
# COMPACT_ATOMS: atom_id res chain seq x y z
N MET A 1 22.63 -10.49 -6.89
CA MET A 1 22.14 -10.14 -6.80
C MET A 1 21.53 -9.44 -6.59
N VAL A 2 21.22 -9.14 -6.63
CA VAL A 2 20.71 -8.52 -6.44
C VAL A 2 20.10 -7.89 -6.16
N GLU A 3 19.73 -7.62 -6.16
CA GLU A 3 19.16 -7.05 -6.00
C GLU A 3 18.72 -6.35 -5.55
N THR A 4 18.67 -6.29 -5.61
CA THR A 4 18.31 -5.64 -5.29
C THR A 4 17.63 -5.07 -4.82
N SER A 5 17.60 -4.81 -4.65
CA SER A 5 17.01 -4.20 -4.29
C SER A 5 16.09 -3.78 -4.15
N GLU A 6 15.76 -4.13 -4.05
CA GLU A 6 14.83 -3.52 -4.16
C GLU A 6 14.16 -3.07 -3.08
N SER A 7 14.02 -1.94 -3.08
CA SER A 7 13.28 -1.20 -2.12
C SER A 7 11.84 -1.07 -2.50
N ASN A 8 11.41 -1.84 -3.47
CA ASN A 8 10.02 -1.79 -3.96
C ASN A 8 9.36 -3.14 -3.79
N LYS A 9 8.12 -3.11 -3.30
CA LYS A 9 7.34 -4.32 -3.16
C LYS A 9 5.92 -4.05 -3.64
N THR A 10 5.27 -5.05 -4.21
CA THR A 10 3.91 -4.92 -4.71
C THR A 10 3.05 -6.01 -4.09
N ILE A 11 1.89 -5.62 -3.56
CA ILE A 11 0.90 -6.59 -3.12
C ILE A 11 -0.40 -6.36 -3.88
N ASP A 12 -1.12 -7.44 -4.13
CA ASP A 12 -2.38 -7.40 -4.85
C ASP A 12 -3.48 -7.84 -3.90
N VAL A 13 -4.29 -6.88 -3.48
CA VAL A 13 -5.41 -7.16 -2.59
C VAL A 13 -6.74 -6.97 -3.29
N ARG A 14 -6.73 -7.03 -4.63
CA ARG A 14 -7.97 -6.99 -5.39
C ARG A 14 -8.80 -8.22 -5.07
N GLY A 15 -10.11 -8.04 -5.00
CA GLY A 15 -11.01 -9.10 -4.60
C GLY A 15 -11.23 -9.19 -3.10
N LEU A 16 -10.48 -8.44 -2.32
CA LEU A 16 -10.69 -8.37 -0.87
C LEU A 16 -11.51 -7.14 -0.53
N TYR A 17 -12.26 -7.23 0.56
CA TYR A 17 -13.12 -6.15 1.00
C TYR A 17 -12.63 -5.58 2.31
N CYS A 18 -12.98 -4.31 2.56
CA CYS A 18 -12.67 -3.64 3.80
C CYS A 18 -13.08 -4.49 5.00
N PRO A 19 -12.23 -4.64 6.03
CA PRO A 19 -10.95 -3.92 6.22
C PRO A 19 -9.72 -4.66 5.69
N SER A 20 -9.90 -5.75 4.94
CA SER A 20 -8.79 -6.61 4.54
C SER A 20 -7.72 -5.90 3.73
N PRO A 21 -8.04 -5.03 2.75
CA PRO A 21 -6.98 -4.34 2.01
C PRO A 21 -6.08 -3.52 2.92
N ALA A 22 -6.65 -2.77 3.86
CA ALA A 22 -5.86 -1.96 4.78
C ALA A 22 -5.08 -2.84 5.74
N LEU A 23 -5.67 -3.94 6.19
CA LEU A 23 -5.00 -4.87 7.08
C LEU A 23 -3.79 -5.49 6.40
N GLN A 24 -3.96 -5.97 5.17
CA GLN A 24 -2.85 -6.55 4.42
C GLN A 24 -1.75 -5.52 4.17
N THR A 25 -2.13 -4.29 3.88
CA THR A 25 -1.17 -3.21 3.71
C THR A 25 -0.37 -2.98 4.99
N THR A 26 -1.04 -2.99 6.14
CA THR A 26 -0.37 -2.82 7.43
C THR A 26 0.62 -3.94 7.69
N VAL A 27 0.20 -5.19 7.44
CA VAL A 27 1.07 -6.35 7.64
C VAL A 27 2.30 -6.23 6.77
N GLU A 28 2.11 -5.86 5.52
CA GLU A 28 3.23 -5.77 4.59
C GLU A 28 4.19 -4.66 4.98
N LEU A 29 3.65 -3.51 5.37
CA LEU A 29 4.49 -2.38 5.81
C LEU A 29 5.31 -2.75 7.04
N SER A 30 4.76 -3.57 7.93
CA SER A 30 5.47 -3.96 9.14
C SER A 30 6.68 -4.84 8.83
N LYS A 31 6.68 -5.49 7.67
CA LYS A 31 7.79 -6.35 7.25
C LYS A 31 8.84 -5.59 6.46
N MET A 32 8.55 -4.38 6.06
CA MET A 32 9.43 -3.58 5.22
C MET A 32 10.33 -2.70 6.06
N GLN A 33 11.39 -2.22 5.45
CA GLN A 33 12.30 -1.29 6.12
C GLN A 33 11.94 0.14 5.74
N VAL A 34 12.32 1.06 6.62
CA VAL A 34 12.09 2.49 6.37
C VAL A 34 12.77 2.89 5.07
N GLY A 35 12.05 3.62 4.25
CA GLY A 35 12.53 4.05 2.94
C GLY A 35 12.09 3.17 1.79
N GLU A 36 11.54 1.99 2.09
CA GLU A 36 11.05 1.12 1.03
C GLU A 36 9.69 1.58 0.53
N ILE A 37 9.40 1.27 -0.72
CA ILE A 37 8.17 1.67 -1.40
C ILE A 37 7.27 0.45 -1.55
N LEU A 38 6.02 0.59 -1.15
CA LEU A 38 5.02 -0.46 -1.30
C LEU A 38 3.97 -0.02 -2.31
N THR A 39 3.71 -0.86 -3.30
CA THR A 39 2.61 -0.65 -4.23
C THR A 39 1.48 -1.59 -3.86
N VAL A 40 0.28 -1.05 -3.66
CA VAL A 40 -0.89 -1.82 -3.28
C VAL A 40 -1.92 -1.72 -4.40
N LEU A 41 -2.36 -2.87 -4.90
CA LEU A 41 -3.42 -2.92 -5.90
C LEU A 41 -4.70 -3.36 -5.21
N ALA A 42 -5.75 -2.57 -5.33
CA ALA A 42 -7.04 -2.85 -4.71
C ALA A 42 -8.16 -2.52 -5.67
N ASP A 43 -9.35 -3.06 -5.43
CA ASP A 43 -10.51 -2.72 -6.24
C ASP A 43 -11.75 -2.44 -5.40
N ASP A 44 -11.59 -2.33 -4.10
CA ASP A 44 -12.68 -1.94 -3.21
C ASP A 44 -12.67 -0.42 -3.07
N PRO A 45 -13.77 0.27 -3.42
CA PRO A 45 -13.79 1.74 -3.30
C PRO A 45 -13.47 2.25 -1.90
N SER A 46 -13.83 1.50 -0.86
CA SER A 46 -13.51 1.94 0.51
C SER A 46 -12.03 1.84 0.81
N ALA A 47 -11.27 1.09 0.02
CA ALA A 47 -9.83 0.99 0.26
C ALA A 47 -9.14 2.34 0.10
N GLU A 48 -9.68 3.21 -0.74
CA GLU A 48 -9.08 4.53 -0.92
C GLU A 48 -9.00 5.28 0.41
N ASP A 49 -10.11 5.37 1.13
CA ASP A 49 -10.13 6.06 2.41
C ASP A 49 -9.37 5.29 3.48
N ASP A 50 -9.53 3.97 3.50
CA ASP A 50 -8.91 3.14 4.53
C ASP A 50 -7.40 3.19 4.45
N ILE A 51 -6.85 3.06 3.25
CA ILE A 51 -5.41 3.03 3.08
C ILE A 51 -4.82 4.43 3.24
N THR A 52 -5.52 5.45 2.76
CA THR A 52 -5.08 6.83 2.95
C THR A 52 -5.02 7.17 4.44
N GLU A 53 -6.05 6.79 5.18
CA GLU A 53 -6.09 7.04 6.62
C GLU A 53 -5.01 6.24 7.35
N LEU A 54 -4.78 5.01 6.92
CA LEU A 54 -3.73 4.18 7.49
C LEU A 54 -2.37 4.85 7.34
N CYS A 55 -2.07 5.37 6.16
CA CYS A 55 -0.80 6.05 5.93
C CYS A 55 -0.67 7.26 6.83
N HIS A 56 -1.74 8.02 6.96
CA HIS A 56 -1.74 9.21 7.80
C HIS A 56 -1.52 8.86 9.27
N LYS A 57 -2.25 7.86 9.76
CA LYS A 57 -2.18 7.49 11.17
C LYS A 57 -0.83 6.90 11.55
N ARG A 58 -0.23 6.15 10.65
CA ARG A 58 1.02 5.49 10.92
C ARG A 58 2.24 6.32 10.53
N GLY A 59 2.02 7.48 9.92
CA GLY A 59 3.10 8.36 9.56
C GLY A 59 3.86 7.94 8.32
N HIS A 60 3.23 7.16 7.46
CA HIS A 60 3.83 6.82 6.17
C HIS A 60 3.36 7.81 5.12
N GLU A 61 4.08 7.87 4.00
CA GLU A 61 3.77 8.83 2.95
C GLU A 61 3.08 8.13 1.78
N LEU A 62 1.89 8.58 1.42
CA LEU A 62 1.21 8.12 0.22
C LEU A 62 1.72 8.96 -0.93
N LEU A 63 2.62 8.38 -1.73
CA LEU A 63 3.26 9.11 -2.80
C LEU A 63 2.32 9.34 -3.97
N GLU A 64 1.48 8.36 -4.27
CA GLU A 64 0.61 8.45 -5.42
C GLU A 64 -0.58 7.52 -5.25
N LEU A 65 -1.72 7.94 -5.75
CA LEU A 65 -2.91 7.12 -5.85
C LEU A 65 -3.40 7.22 -7.27
N LYS A 66 -3.38 6.09 -7.97
CA LYS A 66 -3.87 6.03 -9.35
C LYS A 66 -5.19 5.27 -9.38
N LYS A 67 -6.13 5.78 -10.14
CA LYS A 67 -7.42 5.14 -10.34
C LYS A 67 -7.56 4.75 -11.80
N ASN A 68 -7.90 3.51 -12.05
CA ASN A 68 -8.09 3.00 -13.41
C ASN A 68 -9.33 2.15 -13.41
N GLY A 69 -10.47 2.74 -13.79
CA GLY A 69 -11.75 2.07 -13.65
C GLY A 69 -12.04 1.83 -12.20
N SER A 70 -12.27 0.57 -11.82
CA SER A 70 -12.49 0.21 -10.43
C SER A 70 -11.21 -0.17 -9.72
N ASP A 71 -10.08 -0.22 -10.43
CA ASP A 71 -8.81 -0.56 -9.82
C ASP A 71 -8.15 0.66 -9.19
N LEU A 72 -7.56 0.44 -8.03
CA LEU A 72 -6.83 1.48 -7.29
C LEU A 72 -5.40 1.01 -7.13
N GLN A 73 -4.45 1.91 -7.36
CA GLN A 73 -3.04 1.63 -7.15
C GLN A 73 -2.47 2.67 -6.20
N PHE A 74 -2.01 2.21 -5.04
CA PHE A 74 -1.43 3.08 -4.03
C PHE A 74 0.08 2.88 -4.03
N ILE A 75 0.82 3.99 -4.02
CA ILE A 75 2.27 3.94 -3.91
C ILE A 75 2.63 4.61 -2.59
N ILE A 76 3.13 3.82 -1.65
CA ILE A 76 3.32 4.23 -0.26
C ILE A 76 4.79 4.10 0.09
N LYS A 77 5.35 5.13 0.68
CA LYS A 77 6.72 5.09 1.19
C LYS A 77 6.68 4.87 2.69
N LYS A 78 7.41 3.87 3.16
CA LYS A 78 7.48 3.61 4.60
C LYS A 78 8.42 4.63 5.24
N ILE A 79 7.88 5.42 6.17
CA ILE A 79 8.64 6.47 6.83
C ILE A 79 9.08 6.04 8.22
N LYS A 80 8.29 5.20 8.88
CA LYS A 80 8.60 4.80 10.26
C LYS A 80 8.69 3.30 10.44
#